data_be7bd72df458450135e4736f9b29d897
#
_entry.id   be7bd72df458450135e4736f9b29d897
#
_cell.length_a   1.000
_cell.length_b   1.000
_cell.length_c   1.000
_cell.angle_alpha   90.00
_cell.angle_beta   90.00
_cell.angle_gamma   90.00
#
_symmetry.space_group_name_H-M   'P 1'
#
loop_
_entity.id
_entity.type
_entity.pdbx_description
1 polymer ?
#
loop_
_entity_poly.entity_id
_entity_poly.type
_entity_poly.pdbx_seq_one_letter_code
_entity_poly.pdbx_strand_id
1 'polypeptide(L)'
;MIRVIVTMPESAWRVIVNNSHRTTWFAAVLVLFGGVTVSSCGGSDDSAADANACTPADSTVCRGKANFRDRALAGLGGNGRACSDCHMESENFQLTPAAAQARLTQMTLTGEDDPLFRAIDANDFRVNGAAAHDFTNLTQLGLIRITIPLPANVRLLDCGATVPCPASARPTSETAADVWRSVPSILDARITGPDGVAPASPRGPNPSGGYQLDGRIDTLQNQALSALRNHAGVTVDPPVSFLDDLAAFQSEQFSAPSVKALSDAITAGTSPLPDPDPVLDALETAGKTVFNRACGQCHGNQAGHPSGSTPLQQGTPDTPTAITRYHNISSACPRPVDNVSPPRFSFTPCSASQMKNVRTYEITNSGVAPSGTPCGGASSQPACVTRVTTSDPGRMLLTGYPLAGGQGDIQAMDTPSLRGISRTAPYFVNNSVATLEEMLEHYKQFFKRVQTQNTAAALLTTQPGVTPPVIDRPFTDAEVPALLAYLRKL
;
A
#
# COMPACT_ATOMS: atom_id res chain seq x y z
N MET A 1 -23.61 39.76 14.12
CA MET A 1 -24.60 38.66 14.21
C MET A 1 -24.30 37.70 13.08
N ILE A 2 -23.44 36.73 13.35
CA ILE A 2 -22.96 35.73 12.36
C ILE A 2 -23.87 34.50 12.53
N ARG A 3 -24.62 34.16 11.49
CA ARG A 3 -25.38 32.90 11.44
C ARG A 3 -24.43 31.80 10.89
N VAL A 4 -24.07 30.86 11.75
CA VAL A 4 -23.45 29.62 11.34
C VAL A 4 -24.59 28.64 11.01
N ILE A 5 -24.69 28.24 9.75
CA ILE A 5 -25.60 27.17 9.32
C ILE A 5 -24.75 25.88 9.32
N VAL A 6 -25.01 25.03 10.30
CA VAL A 6 -24.46 23.67 10.30
C VAL A 6 -25.52 22.78 9.66
N THR A 7 -25.24 22.26 8.46
CA THR A 7 -26.05 21.23 7.81
C THR A 7 -25.57 19.88 8.29
N MET A 8 -26.41 19.19 9.05
CA MET A 8 -26.22 17.79 9.41
C MET A 8 -27.00 16.88 8.45
N PRO A 9 -26.56 15.66 8.17
CA PRO A 9 -27.26 14.76 7.25
C PRO A 9 -28.59 14.24 7.84
N GLU A 10 -29.56 14.03 6.97
CA GLU A 10 -30.99 13.79 7.21
C GLU A 10 -31.40 12.47 7.91
N SER A 11 -30.54 11.80 8.64
CA SER A 11 -30.90 10.49 9.23
C SER A 11 -31.03 10.47 10.77
N ALA A 12 -31.05 11.61 11.44
CA ALA A 12 -31.22 11.62 12.88
C ALA A 12 -32.29 12.70 13.31
N TRP A 13 -33.35 12.19 13.94
CA TRP A 13 -34.32 12.89 14.78
C TRP A 13 -35.53 13.54 14.09
N ARG A 14 -36.64 12.78 14.00
CA ARG A 14 -37.99 13.34 14.04
C ARG A 14 -38.34 13.68 15.48
N VAL A 15 -38.33 14.94 15.83
CA VAL A 15 -38.96 15.43 17.05
C VAL A 15 -40.37 15.89 16.66
N ILE A 16 -41.38 15.16 17.12
CA ILE A 16 -42.79 15.62 17.05
C ILE A 16 -42.98 16.61 18.17
N VAL A 17 -43.12 17.91 17.82
CA VAL A 17 -43.54 18.94 18.77
C VAL A 17 -45.06 19.03 18.71
N ASN A 18 -45.74 18.51 19.73
CA ASN A 18 -47.15 18.70 19.94
C ASN A 18 -47.32 19.93 20.87
N ASN A 19 -47.95 20.96 20.38
CA ASN A 19 -48.10 22.27 21.03
C ASN A 19 -49.39 22.26 21.83
N SER A 20 -49.33 22.25 23.18
CA SER A 20 -50.41 22.77 24.00
C SER A 20 -49.94 23.14 25.41
N HIS A 21 -50.08 24.42 25.73
CA HIS A 21 -50.26 25.07 27.02
C HIS A 21 -49.15 25.11 28.07
N ARG A 22 -48.59 26.32 28.18
CA ARG A 22 -48.27 27.10 29.41
C ARG A 22 -47.78 26.32 30.64
N THR A 23 -46.53 26.47 30.97
CA THR A 23 -46.06 26.92 32.29
C THR A 23 -44.55 27.18 32.25
N THR A 24 -44.16 28.38 32.64
CA THR A 24 -42.77 28.84 32.77
C THR A 24 -42.07 28.10 33.90
N TRP A 25 -41.02 27.36 33.56
CA TRP A 25 -39.96 26.98 34.50
C TRP A 25 -38.62 27.32 33.86
N PHE A 26 -37.90 28.26 34.50
CA PHE A 26 -36.48 28.49 34.18
C PHE A 26 -35.68 27.33 34.74
N ALA A 27 -35.23 26.42 33.87
CA ALA A 27 -34.19 25.48 34.21
C ALA A 27 -32.86 26.13 33.84
N ALA A 28 -32.08 26.50 34.83
CA ALA A 28 -30.68 26.90 34.64
C ALA A 28 -29.88 25.65 34.21
N VAL A 29 -29.51 25.59 32.95
CA VAL A 29 -28.53 24.61 32.48
C VAL A 29 -27.17 25.10 32.92
N LEU A 30 -26.64 24.50 33.98
CA LEU A 30 -25.27 24.67 34.40
C LEU A 30 -24.37 23.93 33.39
N VAL A 31 -23.85 24.66 32.39
CA VAL A 31 -22.81 24.14 31.52
C VAL A 31 -21.52 24.16 32.32
N LEU A 32 -21.14 23.02 32.87
CA LEU A 32 -19.79 22.78 33.36
C LEU A 32 -18.85 22.82 32.17
N PHE A 33 -18.23 23.96 31.91
CA PHE A 33 -17.03 24.05 31.14
C PHE A 33 -15.92 23.29 31.89
N GLY A 34 -15.78 21.99 31.60
CA GLY A 34 -14.54 21.29 31.84
C GLY A 34 -13.50 22.00 31.00
N GLY A 35 -12.58 22.68 31.66
CA GLY A 35 -11.43 23.29 31.00
C GLY A 35 -10.62 22.22 30.30
N VAL A 36 -10.90 22.00 29.03
CA VAL A 36 -9.92 21.44 28.10
C VAL A 36 -8.92 22.57 27.92
N THR A 37 -7.82 22.48 28.64
CA THR A 37 -6.62 23.23 28.28
C THR A 37 -6.25 22.73 26.89
N VAL A 38 -6.70 23.43 25.87
CA VAL A 38 -6.10 23.35 24.55
C VAL A 38 -4.69 23.89 24.77
N SER A 39 -3.73 22.99 25.00
CA SER A 39 -2.34 23.29 24.76
C SER A 39 -2.30 23.75 23.32
N SER A 40 -2.16 25.04 23.11
CA SER A 40 -1.77 25.57 21.82
C SER A 40 -0.44 24.91 21.51
N CYS A 41 -0.44 23.92 20.62
CA CYS A 41 0.75 23.59 19.85
C CYS A 41 1.00 24.79 18.93
N GLY A 42 1.52 25.87 19.57
CA GLY A 42 2.28 26.84 18.84
C GLY A 42 3.42 26.06 18.18
N GLY A 43 3.59 26.24 16.89
CA GLY A 43 4.76 25.74 16.15
C GLY A 43 6.01 26.25 16.84
N SER A 44 6.50 25.48 17.78
CA SER A 44 7.77 25.66 18.46
C SER A 44 8.54 24.36 18.21
N ASP A 45 9.54 24.50 17.36
CA ASP A 45 10.79 23.77 17.48
C ASP A 45 10.71 22.36 18.09
N ASP A 46 10.15 21.40 17.35
CA ASP A 46 10.38 19.97 17.58
C ASP A 46 11.87 19.60 17.48
N SER A 47 12.72 20.57 17.12
CA SER A 47 14.16 20.42 17.02
C SER A 47 14.88 20.23 18.37
N ALA A 48 14.32 20.71 19.48
CA ALA A 48 15.04 20.66 20.79
C ALA A 48 14.79 19.37 21.59
N ALA A 49 13.60 18.74 21.46
CA ALA A 49 13.30 17.49 22.14
C ALA A 49 13.91 16.27 21.42
N ASP A 50 13.99 16.33 20.10
CA ASP A 50 14.54 15.27 19.25
C ASP A 50 16.07 15.26 19.18
N ALA A 51 16.73 16.38 19.45
CA ALA A 51 18.20 16.44 19.55
C ALA A 51 18.75 15.52 20.66
N ASN A 52 17.95 15.22 21.66
CA ASN A 52 18.34 14.31 22.75
C ASN A 52 18.15 12.81 22.41
N ALA A 53 17.41 12.47 21.36
CA ALA A 53 17.13 11.09 20.98
C ALA A 53 18.10 10.54 19.92
N CYS A 54 18.89 11.42 19.28
CA CYS A 54 19.78 11.05 18.19
C CYS A 54 21.22 11.41 18.58
N THR A 55 21.95 10.45 19.16
CA THR A 55 23.35 10.64 19.54
C THR A 55 24.22 9.53 18.97
N PRO A 56 25.39 9.86 18.42
CA PRO A 56 25.89 11.22 18.20
C PRO A 56 25.16 11.95 17.07
N ALA A 57 24.95 13.25 17.19
CA ALA A 57 24.20 14.07 16.22
C ALA A 57 24.79 14.08 14.80
N ASP A 58 26.07 13.76 14.68
CA ASP A 58 26.81 13.65 13.42
C ASP A 58 26.81 12.24 12.81
N SER A 59 26.11 11.27 13.45
CA SER A 59 25.96 9.95 12.84
C SER A 59 25.13 9.99 11.56
N THR A 60 25.40 9.06 10.64
CA THR A 60 24.62 8.93 9.37
C THR A 60 23.12 8.80 9.64
N VAL A 61 22.73 8.05 10.68
CA VAL A 61 21.32 7.86 11.06
C VAL A 61 20.68 9.18 11.51
N CYS A 62 21.39 9.98 12.32
CA CYS A 62 20.88 11.26 12.80
C CYS A 62 20.77 12.30 11.69
N ARG A 63 21.77 12.38 10.81
CA ARG A 63 21.67 13.21 9.62
C ARG A 63 20.54 12.74 8.71
N GLY A 64 20.36 11.41 8.56
CA GLY A 64 19.27 10.83 7.80
C GLY A 64 17.90 11.17 8.37
N LYS A 65 17.74 11.17 9.70
CA LYS A 65 16.52 11.64 10.37
C LYS A 65 16.24 13.11 10.07
N ALA A 66 17.26 13.96 10.13
CA ALA A 66 17.14 15.37 9.79
C ALA A 66 16.73 15.55 8.31
N ASN A 67 17.42 14.86 7.40
CA ASN A 67 17.11 14.88 5.96
C ASN A 67 15.71 14.38 5.65
N PHE A 68 15.24 13.37 6.37
CA PHE A 68 13.89 12.80 6.21
C PHE A 68 12.78 13.80 6.56
N ARG A 69 13.07 14.74 7.44
CA ARG A 69 12.16 15.79 7.90
C ARG A 69 12.41 17.16 7.23
N ASP A 70 13.46 17.28 6.41
CA ASP A 70 13.84 18.54 5.80
C ASP A 70 12.90 18.93 4.66
N ARG A 71 12.01 19.88 4.94
CA ARG A 71 11.13 20.51 3.96
C ARG A 71 11.86 21.55 3.08
N ALA A 72 12.98 22.09 3.57
CA ALA A 72 13.70 23.13 2.86
C ALA A 72 14.41 22.58 1.64
N LEU A 73 14.95 21.36 1.70
CA LEU A 73 15.71 20.71 0.62
C LEU A 73 16.67 21.70 -0.05
N ALA A 74 17.48 22.38 0.78
CA ALA A 74 18.28 23.53 0.38
C ALA A 74 19.18 23.21 -0.82
N GLY A 75 19.05 24.00 -1.89
CA GLY A 75 19.79 23.80 -3.14
C GLY A 75 19.26 22.71 -4.06
N LEU A 76 18.23 21.95 -3.67
CA LEU A 76 17.67 20.88 -4.48
C LEU A 76 16.44 21.30 -5.30
N GLY A 77 15.85 22.46 -4.99
CA GLY A 77 14.71 23.02 -5.73
C GLY A 77 13.39 22.27 -5.49
N GLY A 78 13.21 21.75 -4.30
CA GLY A 78 12.00 21.01 -3.90
C GLY A 78 10.75 21.89 -3.75
N ASN A 79 9.59 21.24 -3.64
CA ASN A 79 8.28 21.89 -3.50
C ASN A 79 7.88 22.16 -2.04
N GLY A 80 8.79 22.03 -1.08
CA GLY A 80 8.55 22.21 0.35
C GLY A 80 8.02 20.97 1.07
N ARG A 81 8.00 19.80 0.43
CA ARG A 81 7.60 18.53 1.04
C ARG A 81 8.82 17.74 1.50
N ALA A 82 8.74 17.18 2.70
CA ALA A 82 9.68 16.20 3.24
C ALA A 82 9.12 14.77 3.17
N CYS A 83 9.96 13.76 3.38
CA CYS A 83 9.50 12.37 3.47
C CYS A 83 8.50 12.17 4.62
N SER A 84 8.74 12.84 5.77
CA SER A 84 7.88 12.80 6.95
C SER A 84 6.46 13.38 6.74
N ASP A 85 6.24 14.12 5.66
CA ASP A 85 4.88 14.63 5.36
C ASP A 85 3.92 13.51 4.95
N CYS A 86 4.44 12.43 4.37
CA CYS A 86 3.67 11.25 4.00
C CYS A 86 3.98 10.05 4.92
N HIS A 87 5.25 9.85 5.30
CA HIS A 87 5.68 8.80 6.22
C HIS A 87 5.68 9.33 7.65
N MET A 88 4.49 9.47 8.24
CA MET A 88 4.31 10.10 9.55
C MET A 88 4.70 9.16 10.68
N GLU A 89 5.66 9.54 11.53
CA GLU A 89 6.10 8.71 12.67
C GLU A 89 4.94 8.37 13.63
N SER A 90 4.01 9.31 13.84
CA SER A 90 2.79 9.08 14.64
C SER A 90 1.88 8.00 14.08
N GLU A 91 1.96 7.73 12.78
CA GLU A 91 1.17 6.75 12.06
C GLU A 91 1.99 5.49 11.68
N ASN A 92 3.07 5.21 12.43
CA ASN A 92 4.01 4.14 12.12
C ASN A 92 4.60 4.26 10.70
N PHE A 93 4.96 5.47 10.32
CA PHE A 93 5.51 5.83 9.01
C PHE A 93 4.58 5.54 7.82
N GLN A 94 3.28 5.54 8.05
CA GLN A 94 2.25 5.51 7.00
C GLN A 94 1.53 6.85 6.90
N LEU A 95 0.58 6.93 5.97
CA LEU A 95 -0.37 8.02 5.84
C LEU A 95 -1.78 7.45 5.93
N THR A 96 -2.44 7.69 7.06
CA THR A 96 -3.83 7.28 7.23
C THR A 96 -4.80 8.32 6.66
N PRO A 97 -6.01 7.91 6.24
CA PRO A 97 -7.06 8.86 5.84
C PRO A 97 -7.38 9.88 6.95
N ALA A 98 -7.38 9.42 8.20
CA ALA A 98 -7.67 10.28 9.35
C ALA A 98 -6.61 11.38 9.52
N ALA A 99 -5.33 11.03 9.42
CA ALA A 99 -4.23 11.99 9.50
C ALA A 99 -4.28 13.00 8.34
N ALA A 100 -4.53 12.54 7.11
CA ALA A 100 -4.68 13.41 5.95
C ALA A 100 -5.86 14.38 6.11
N GLN A 101 -7.02 13.87 6.58
CA GLN A 101 -8.20 14.70 6.82
C GLN A 101 -7.98 15.72 7.94
N ALA A 102 -7.30 15.34 9.02
CA ALA A 102 -6.96 16.26 10.12
C ALA A 102 -6.07 17.41 9.62
N ARG A 103 -5.05 17.11 8.81
CA ARG A 103 -4.17 18.13 8.21
C ARG A 103 -4.92 19.04 7.23
N LEU A 104 -5.83 18.51 6.40
CA LEU A 104 -6.68 19.35 5.54
C LEU A 104 -7.56 20.29 6.36
N THR A 105 -8.15 19.77 7.44
CA THR A 105 -8.96 20.58 8.36
C THR A 105 -8.14 21.70 8.99
N GLN A 106 -6.94 21.40 9.47
CA GLN A 106 -6.03 22.39 10.03
C GLN A 106 -5.65 23.46 9.01
N MET A 107 -5.21 23.06 7.81
CA MET A 107 -4.91 23.97 6.70
C MET A 107 -6.09 24.91 6.38
N THR A 108 -7.31 24.37 6.39
CA THR A 108 -8.53 25.16 6.12
C THR A 108 -8.84 26.15 7.24
N LEU A 109 -8.62 25.77 8.51
CA LEU A 109 -8.90 26.60 9.66
C LEU A 109 -7.89 27.72 9.86
N THR A 110 -6.61 27.44 9.62
CA THR A 110 -5.52 28.41 9.86
C THR A 110 -5.20 29.25 8.62
N GLY A 111 -5.51 28.75 7.43
CA GLY A 111 -5.06 29.35 6.15
C GLY A 111 -3.58 29.14 5.90
N GLU A 112 -2.88 28.35 6.74
CA GLU A 112 -1.48 28.00 6.55
C GLU A 112 -1.35 26.90 5.48
N ASP A 113 -0.30 27.01 4.68
CA ASP A 113 0.00 26.04 3.63
C ASP A 113 0.56 24.75 4.22
N ASP A 114 0.01 23.62 3.81
CA ASP A 114 0.49 22.30 4.23
C ASP A 114 1.13 21.54 3.05
N PRO A 115 2.43 21.18 3.15
CA PRO A 115 3.14 20.49 2.07
C PRO A 115 2.55 19.14 1.65
N LEU A 116 1.79 18.47 2.49
CA LEU A 116 1.10 17.23 2.10
C LEU A 116 0.21 17.44 0.87
N PHE A 117 -0.41 18.63 0.73
CA PHE A 117 -1.36 18.93 -0.34
C PHE A 117 -0.72 19.53 -1.60
N ARG A 118 0.55 19.25 -1.85
CA ARG A 118 1.17 19.59 -3.14
C ARG A 118 0.52 18.82 -4.27
N ALA A 119 0.21 19.52 -5.36
CA ALA A 119 -0.58 18.99 -6.46
C ALA A 119 0.10 17.83 -7.22
N ILE A 120 1.41 17.67 -7.06
CA ILE A 120 2.19 16.68 -7.81
C ILE A 120 1.66 15.25 -7.64
N ASP A 121 1.20 14.91 -6.44
CA ASP A 121 0.68 13.57 -6.11
C ASP A 121 -0.52 13.58 -5.15
N ALA A 122 -0.77 14.68 -4.43
CA ALA A 122 -1.93 14.79 -3.54
C ALA A 122 -3.24 15.02 -4.31
N ASN A 123 -3.17 15.67 -5.47
CA ASN A 123 -4.34 15.97 -6.28
C ASN A 123 -4.77 14.75 -7.11
N ASP A 124 -6.07 14.48 -7.15
CA ASP A 124 -6.66 13.37 -7.90
C ASP A 124 -6.53 13.53 -9.43
N PHE A 125 -6.24 14.72 -9.89
CA PHE A 125 -6.03 15.01 -11.31
C PHE A 125 -4.67 15.65 -11.56
N ARG A 126 -4.13 15.43 -12.75
CA ARG A 126 -3.00 16.22 -13.23
C ARG A 126 -3.48 17.64 -13.49
N VAL A 127 -2.97 18.57 -12.71
CA VAL A 127 -3.38 19.98 -12.80
C VAL A 127 -2.44 20.72 -13.73
N ASN A 128 -3.01 21.34 -14.78
CA ASN A 128 -2.32 22.33 -15.60
C ASN A 128 -2.88 23.70 -15.22
N GLY A 129 -2.09 24.51 -14.50
CA GLY A 129 -2.47 25.86 -14.09
C GLY A 129 -3.30 25.90 -12.79
N ALA A 130 -4.20 26.88 -12.67
CA ALA A 130 -5.00 27.16 -11.46
C ALA A 130 -6.30 26.32 -11.38
N ALA A 131 -6.27 25.09 -11.87
CA ALA A 131 -7.43 24.20 -11.78
C ALA A 131 -7.78 23.85 -10.32
N ALA A 132 -9.04 23.55 -10.07
CA ALA A 132 -9.50 23.11 -8.75
C ALA A 132 -8.73 21.87 -8.28
N HIS A 133 -8.40 21.83 -7.00
CA HIS A 133 -7.78 20.67 -6.37
C HIS A 133 -8.87 19.72 -5.86
N ASP A 134 -8.67 18.43 -6.10
CA ASP A 134 -9.48 17.34 -5.52
C ASP A 134 -8.55 16.42 -4.73
N PHE A 135 -8.73 16.38 -3.42
CA PHE A 135 -7.93 15.57 -2.50
C PHE A 135 -8.74 14.37 -1.97
N THR A 136 -9.76 13.93 -2.69
CA THR A 136 -10.68 12.88 -2.24
C THR A 136 -9.96 11.57 -1.94
N ASN A 137 -9.09 11.10 -2.85
CA ASN A 137 -8.35 9.86 -2.61
C ASN A 137 -7.40 10.00 -1.42
N LEU A 138 -6.75 11.14 -1.25
CA LEU A 138 -5.85 11.39 -0.14
C LEU A 138 -6.59 11.43 1.20
N THR A 139 -7.69 12.17 1.29
CA THR A 139 -8.39 12.41 2.56
C THR A 139 -9.37 11.31 2.96
N GLN A 140 -9.95 10.62 1.99
CA GLN A 140 -10.90 9.53 2.27
C GLN A 140 -10.23 8.15 2.32
N LEU A 141 -9.14 7.97 1.59
CA LEU A 141 -8.49 6.68 1.44
C LEU A 141 -7.02 6.66 1.86
N GLY A 142 -6.39 7.81 2.14
CA GLY A 142 -4.96 7.89 2.44
C GLY A 142 -4.07 7.54 1.25
N LEU A 143 -4.56 7.79 0.04
CA LEU A 143 -3.86 7.42 -1.19
C LEU A 143 -3.22 8.64 -1.84
N ILE A 144 -2.03 8.44 -2.37
CA ILE A 144 -1.34 9.39 -3.24
C ILE A 144 -1.39 8.92 -4.69
N ARG A 145 -1.42 9.87 -5.62
CA ARG A 145 -1.36 9.60 -7.05
C ARG A 145 0.09 9.38 -7.49
N ILE A 146 0.34 8.24 -8.14
CA ILE A 146 1.65 7.91 -8.69
C ILE A 146 1.53 7.80 -10.20
N THR A 147 2.36 8.52 -10.92
CA THR A 147 2.42 8.49 -12.38
C THR A 147 3.51 7.53 -12.83
N ILE A 148 3.14 6.48 -13.56
CA ILE A 148 4.06 5.44 -14.03
C ILE A 148 4.04 5.42 -15.56
N PRO A 149 5.20 5.53 -16.24
CA PRO A 149 5.28 5.41 -17.69
C PRO A 149 4.66 4.08 -18.16
N LEU A 150 3.95 4.11 -19.28
CA LEU A 150 3.40 2.89 -19.88
C LEU A 150 4.50 2.13 -20.61
N PRO A 151 4.57 0.80 -20.45
CA PRO A 151 5.39 -0.04 -21.32
C PRO A 151 4.98 0.12 -22.81
N ALA A 152 5.93 -0.07 -23.72
CA ALA A 152 5.71 0.17 -25.14
C ALA A 152 4.56 -0.63 -25.78
N ASN A 153 4.19 -1.76 -25.17
CA ASN A 153 3.10 -2.62 -25.59
C ASN A 153 1.79 -2.41 -24.81
N VAL A 154 1.72 -1.38 -23.97
CA VAL A 154 0.54 -1.06 -23.14
C VAL A 154 -0.02 0.29 -23.53
N ARG A 155 -1.34 0.38 -23.64
CA ARG A 155 -2.09 1.62 -23.95
C ARG A 155 -3.26 1.76 -23.00
N LEU A 156 -3.61 3.00 -22.67
CA LEU A 156 -4.86 3.33 -22.01
C LEU A 156 -5.97 3.48 -23.05
N LEU A 157 -7.16 3.00 -22.73
CA LEU A 157 -8.34 3.16 -23.58
C LEU A 157 -9.25 4.26 -23.05
N ASP A 158 -9.80 5.05 -23.95
CA ASP A 158 -10.89 5.97 -23.66
C ASP A 158 -12.22 5.18 -23.66
N CYS A 159 -12.69 4.87 -22.47
CA CYS A 159 -13.93 4.14 -22.25
C CYS A 159 -15.10 5.07 -21.90
N GLY A 160 -14.87 6.37 -21.80
CA GLY A 160 -15.82 7.30 -21.19
C GLY A 160 -16.20 6.86 -19.78
N ALA A 161 -17.47 7.01 -19.43
CA ALA A 161 -18.00 6.56 -18.12
C ALA A 161 -18.47 5.09 -18.12
N THR A 162 -18.18 4.33 -19.16
CA THR A 162 -18.75 2.99 -19.38
C THR A 162 -17.85 1.90 -18.81
N VAL A 163 -18.37 1.09 -17.90
CA VAL A 163 -17.73 -0.13 -17.40
C VAL A 163 -18.71 -1.30 -17.58
N PRO A 164 -18.34 -2.37 -18.28
CA PRO A 164 -17.07 -2.63 -18.97
C PRO A 164 -16.84 -1.71 -20.17
N CYS A 165 -15.56 -1.48 -20.47
CA CYS A 165 -15.15 -0.66 -21.61
C CYS A 165 -15.66 -1.25 -22.94
N PRO A 166 -16.26 -0.44 -23.83
CA PRO A 166 -16.80 -0.93 -25.07
C PRO A 166 -15.69 -1.47 -25.99
N ALA A 167 -16.04 -2.46 -26.82
CA ALA A 167 -15.09 -3.04 -27.77
C ALA A 167 -14.54 -2.01 -28.76
N SER A 168 -15.32 -0.96 -29.05
CA SER A 168 -14.98 0.15 -29.95
C SER A 168 -14.10 1.23 -29.31
N ALA A 169 -13.78 1.13 -28.01
CA ALA A 169 -12.93 2.11 -27.32
C ALA A 169 -11.58 2.25 -28.03
N ARG A 170 -11.12 3.49 -28.14
CA ARG A 170 -9.85 3.82 -28.81
C ARG A 170 -8.75 4.08 -27.78
N PRO A 171 -7.49 3.82 -28.13
CA PRO A 171 -6.38 4.24 -27.31
C PRO A 171 -6.36 5.77 -27.12
N THR A 172 -6.01 6.17 -25.90
CA THR A 172 -5.69 7.58 -25.61
C THR A 172 -4.29 7.93 -26.12
N SER A 173 -3.93 9.20 -26.06
CA SER A 173 -2.56 9.66 -26.33
C SER A 173 -1.65 9.63 -25.11
N GLU A 174 -2.13 9.13 -23.98
CA GLU A 174 -1.36 9.07 -22.73
C GLU A 174 -0.21 8.08 -22.83
N THR A 175 0.96 8.50 -22.37
CA THR A 175 2.20 7.70 -22.31
C THR A 175 2.53 7.23 -20.90
N ALA A 176 1.71 7.58 -19.91
CA ALA A 176 1.86 7.19 -18.53
C ALA A 176 0.47 7.00 -17.90
N ALA A 177 0.38 6.08 -16.96
CA ALA A 177 -0.81 5.84 -16.15
C ALA A 177 -0.68 6.52 -14.78
N ASP A 178 -1.78 7.07 -14.30
CA ASP A 178 -1.93 7.44 -12.90
C ASP A 178 -2.59 6.29 -12.14
N VAL A 179 -1.97 5.92 -11.02
CA VAL A 179 -2.49 4.94 -10.06
C VAL A 179 -2.49 5.55 -8.67
N TRP A 180 -3.42 5.13 -7.82
CA TRP A 180 -3.55 5.64 -6.46
C TRP A 180 -3.17 4.54 -5.48
N ARG A 181 -2.12 4.81 -4.69
CA ARG A 181 -1.53 3.82 -3.79
C ARG A 181 -1.38 4.37 -2.39
N SER A 182 -1.47 3.47 -1.43
CA SER A 182 -1.12 3.77 -0.04
C SER A 182 0.35 4.15 0.10
N VAL A 183 0.66 4.89 1.14
CA VAL A 183 2.03 5.15 1.57
C VAL A 183 2.46 4.00 2.47
N PRO A 184 3.35 3.09 2.02
CA PRO A 184 3.79 1.97 2.84
C PRO A 184 4.62 2.44 4.03
N SER A 185 4.53 1.72 5.14
CA SER A 185 5.45 1.93 6.27
C SER A 185 6.90 1.67 5.83
N ILE A 186 7.85 2.42 6.41
CA ILE A 186 9.27 2.16 6.24
C ILE A 186 9.84 1.22 7.33
N LEU A 187 8.96 0.75 8.26
CA LEU A 187 9.38 -0.21 9.28
C LEU A 187 9.91 -1.48 8.63
N ASP A 188 10.98 -1.99 9.20
CA ASP A 188 11.64 -3.23 8.78
C ASP A 188 12.21 -3.22 7.35
N ALA A 189 12.40 -2.03 6.75
CA ALA A 189 12.89 -1.88 5.38
C ALA A 189 14.23 -2.60 5.12
N ARG A 190 15.10 -2.70 6.14
CA ARG A 190 16.37 -3.43 6.04
C ARG A 190 16.18 -4.94 5.87
N ILE A 191 15.07 -5.49 6.37
CA ILE A 191 14.77 -6.92 6.30
C ILE A 191 13.94 -7.26 5.07
N THR A 192 13.04 -6.36 4.68
CA THR A 192 12.04 -6.60 3.64
C THR A 192 12.51 -6.20 2.25
N GLY A 193 13.68 -5.63 2.14
CA GLY A 193 14.27 -5.20 0.88
C GLY A 193 14.63 -6.35 -0.07
N PRO A 194 15.25 -6.01 -1.21
CA PRO A 194 15.66 -6.99 -2.21
C PRO A 194 16.57 -8.08 -1.62
N ASP A 195 16.33 -9.31 -1.99
CA ASP A 195 17.13 -10.46 -1.57
C ASP A 195 18.44 -10.66 -2.39
N GLY A 196 18.66 -9.81 -3.38
CA GLY A 196 19.83 -9.87 -4.25
C GLY A 196 19.76 -10.94 -5.32
N VAL A 197 18.69 -11.72 -5.38
CA VAL A 197 18.53 -12.76 -6.39
C VAL A 197 18.02 -12.16 -7.69
N ALA A 198 18.78 -12.34 -8.76
CA ALA A 198 18.39 -11.90 -10.09
C ALA A 198 17.04 -12.52 -10.49
N PRO A 199 16.16 -11.79 -11.16
CA PRO A 199 14.90 -12.34 -11.63
C PRO A 199 15.15 -13.51 -12.58
N ALA A 200 14.44 -14.61 -12.34
CA ALA A 200 14.56 -15.83 -13.15
C ALA A 200 14.03 -15.67 -14.60
N SER A 201 13.59 -14.48 -14.98
CA SER A 201 12.95 -14.20 -16.26
C SER A 201 13.18 -12.75 -16.68
N PRO A 202 13.10 -12.41 -17.98
CA PRO A 202 13.19 -11.03 -18.49
C PRO A 202 12.09 -10.07 -18.00
N ARG A 203 11.41 -10.39 -16.91
CA ARG A 203 10.24 -9.70 -16.38
C ARG A 203 10.53 -8.47 -15.54
N GLY A 204 11.59 -7.85 -15.74
CA GLY A 204 11.88 -6.59 -15.08
C GLY A 204 13.31 -6.53 -14.57
N PRO A 205 13.79 -5.33 -14.34
CA PRO A 205 15.21 -5.07 -14.09
C PRO A 205 15.66 -5.45 -12.66
N ASN A 206 14.73 -5.76 -11.75
CA ASN A 206 15.04 -5.82 -10.33
C ASN A 206 15.12 -7.26 -9.80
N PRO A 207 16.00 -7.49 -8.82
CA PRO A 207 16.03 -8.73 -8.05
C PRO A 207 14.66 -9.01 -7.43
N SER A 208 14.48 -10.23 -6.97
CA SER A 208 13.28 -10.64 -6.25
C SER A 208 13.07 -9.73 -5.05
N GLY A 209 11.91 -9.12 -4.98
CA GLY A 209 11.58 -8.06 -4.05
C GLY A 209 12.35 -6.77 -4.30
N GLY A 210 11.71 -5.69 -4.20
CA GLY A 210 12.30 -4.37 -4.30
C GLY A 210 11.57 -3.44 -3.36
N TYR A 211 12.03 -2.23 -3.28
CA TYR A 211 11.29 -1.17 -2.60
C TYR A 211 10.17 -0.64 -3.50
N GLN A 212 9.21 0.03 -2.92
CA GLN A 212 7.90 0.38 -3.47
C GLN A 212 6.95 -0.82 -3.49
N LEU A 213 5.64 -0.56 -3.57
CA LEU A 213 4.61 -1.60 -3.51
C LEU A 213 4.66 -2.62 -4.67
N ASP A 214 5.29 -2.26 -5.78
CA ASP A 214 5.47 -3.13 -6.94
C ASP A 214 6.91 -3.64 -7.10
N GLY A 215 7.77 -3.38 -6.11
CA GLY A 215 9.13 -3.87 -6.05
C GLY A 215 10.07 -3.35 -7.15
N ARG A 216 9.81 -2.15 -7.67
CA ARG A 216 10.54 -1.60 -8.82
C ARG A 216 11.91 -1.00 -8.52
N ILE A 217 12.24 -0.80 -7.26
CA ILE A 217 13.46 -0.12 -6.82
C ILE A 217 14.34 -1.08 -6.04
N ASP A 218 15.62 -1.09 -6.35
CA ASP A 218 16.61 -2.05 -5.87
C ASP A 218 17.33 -1.64 -4.57
N THR A 219 17.41 -0.34 -4.27
CA THR A 219 18.12 0.19 -3.10
C THR A 219 17.32 1.28 -2.39
N LEU A 220 17.56 1.49 -1.10
CA LEU A 220 16.94 2.61 -0.36
C LEU A 220 17.40 3.96 -0.87
N GLN A 221 18.65 4.07 -1.36
CA GLN A 221 19.15 5.28 -1.98
C GLN A 221 18.37 5.62 -3.26
N ASN A 222 18.16 4.65 -4.14
CA ASN A 222 17.38 4.83 -5.37
C ASN A 222 15.91 5.09 -5.05
N GLN A 223 15.36 4.47 -4.00
CA GLN A 223 14.02 4.75 -3.51
C GLN A 223 13.89 6.21 -3.04
N ALA A 224 14.84 6.68 -2.21
CA ALA A 224 14.85 8.06 -1.75
C ALA A 224 15.00 9.05 -2.91
N LEU A 225 15.90 8.81 -3.84
CA LEU A 225 16.07 9.65 -5.04
C LEU A 225 14.78 9.71 -5.88
N SER A 226 14.15 8.57 -6.10
CA SER A 226 12.88 8.49 -6.82
C SER A 226 11.77 9.27 -6.10
N ALA A 227 11.68 9.15 -4.79
CA ALA A 227 10.70 9.88 -3.99
C ALA A 227 10.94 11.40 -4.00
N LEU A 228 12.20 11.83 -3.85
CA LEU A 228 12.56 13.24 -3.91
C LEU A 228 12.18 13.86 -5.26
N ARG A 229 12.46 13.18 -6.36
CA ARG A 229 12.10 13.65 -7.70
C ARG A 229 10.58 13.68 -7.93
N ASN A 230 9.91 12.61 -7.59
CA ASN A 230 8.50 12.41 -7.96
C ASN A 230 7.50 13.02 -6.96
N HIS A 231 7.86 13.14 -5.68
CA HIS A 231 6.96 13.62 -4.63
C HIS A 231 7.39 14.99 -4.07
N ALA A 232 8.67 15.20 -3.83
CA ALA A 232 9.17 16.49 -3.38
C ALA A 232 9.54 17.45 -4.54
N GLY A 233 9.49 16.97 -5.78
CA GLY A 233 9.70 17.81 -6.97
C GLY A 233 11.08 18.42 -7.07
N VAL A 234 12.13 17.76 -6.52
CA VAL A 234 13.49 18.26 -6.62
C VAL A 234 13.95 18.31 -8.08
N THR A 235 14.64 19.37 -8.45
CA THR A 235 15.16 19.62 -9.81
C THR A 235 16.66 19.41 -9.92
N VAL A 236 17.34 19.34 -8.77
CA VAL A 236 18.75 19.03 -8.65
C VAL A 236 18.88 17.77 -7.81
N ASP A 237 19.62 16.78 -8.30
CA ASP A 237 19.84 15.54 -7.55
C ASP A 237 20.66 15.82 -6.28
N PRO A 238 20.23 15.23 -5.14
CA PRO A 238 21.00 15.35 -3.91
C PRO A 238 22.34 14.62 -4.03
N PRO A 239 23.35 15.03 -3.27
CA PRO A 239 24.61 14.30 -3.22
C PRO A 239 24.42 12.89 -2.68
N VAL A 240 25.29 11.96 -3.07
CA VAL A 240 25.22 10.55 -2.64
C VAL A 240 25.17 10.42 -1.12
N SER A 241 25.95 11.22 -0.38
CA SER A 241 25.94 11.22 1.09
C SER A 241 24.57 11.56 1.69
N PHE A 242 23.79 12.42 1.06
CA PHE A 242 22.42 12.71 1.49
C PHE A 242 21.49 11.48 1.35
N LEU A 243 21.64 10.75 0.24
CA LEU A 243 20.89 9.52 0.00
C LEU A 243 21.33 8.38 0.93
N ASP A 244 22.64 8.29 1.21
CA ASP A 244 23.19 7.31 2.17
C ASP A 244 22.68 7.58 3.60
N ASP A 245 22.62 8.83 4.01
CA ASP A 245 22.08 9.23 5.31
C ASP A 245 20.58 8.85 5.40
N LEU A 246 19.78 9.14 4.37
CA LEU A 246 18.36 8.73 4.31
C LEU A 246 18.20 7.21 4.38
N ALA A 247 19.00 6.46 3.64
CA ALA A 247 18.99 5.01 3.66
C ALA A 247 19.38 4.45 5.04
N ALA A 248 20.38 5.04 5.69
CA ALA A 248 20.80 4.66 7.04
C ALA A 248 19.67 4.88 8.06
N PHE A 249 18.97 6.03 7.99
CA PHE A 249 17.82 6.28 8.86
C PHE A 249 16.70 5.25 8.65
N GLN A 250 16.29 5.02 7.41
CA GLN A 250 15.24 4.07 7.10
C GLN A 250 15.59 2.63 7.53
N SER A 251 16.87 2.25 7.38
CA SER A 251 17.37 0.93 7.76
C SER A 251 17.34 0.65 9.28
N GLU A 252 17.25 1.68 10.10
CA GLU A 252 17.16 1.56 11.56
C GLU A 252 15.72 1.66 12.09
N GLN A 253 14.71 1.74 11.21
CA GLN A 253 13.32 1.74 11.64
C GLN A 253 12.79 0.31 11.70
N PHE A 254 12.46 -0.16 12.91
CA PHE A 254 11.99 -1.52 13.15
C PHE A 254 10.65 -1.53 13.87
N SER A 255 9.82 -2.51 13.51
CA SER A 255 8.53 -2.73 14.16
C SER A 255 8.65 -3.22 15.60
N ALA A 256 9.75 -3.91 15.94
CA ALA A 256 10.05 -4.39 17.28
C ALA A 256 11.54 -4.55 17.52
N PRO A 257 12.02 -4.45 18.79
CA PRO A 257 13.43 -4.69 19.14
C PRO A 257 13.92 -6.10 18.77
N SER A 258 13.05 -7.11 18.82
CA SER A 258 13.37 -8.47 18.42
C SER A 258 13.63 -8.61 16.91
N VAL A 259 12.93 -7.83 16.10
CA VAL A 259 13.14 -7.77 14.65
C VAL A 259 14.47 -7.08 14.34
N LYS A 260 14.81 -6.02 15.08
CA LYS A 260 16.13 -5.39 14.98
C LYS A 260 17.23 -6.38 15.35
N ALA A 261 17.10 -7.09 16.47
CA ALA A 261 18.10 -8.07 16.92
C ALA A 261 18.32 -9.17 15.88
N LEU A 262 17.25 -9.66 15.23
CA LEU A 262 17.35 -10.60 14.12
C LEU A 262 18.13 -9.99 12.94
N SER A 263 17.78 -8.79 12.51
CA SER A 263 18.44 -8.08 11.43
C SER A 263 19.95 -7.87 11.69
N ASP A 264 20.28 -7.47 12.91
CA ASP A 264 21.68 -7.28 13.32
C ASP A 264 22.45 -8.60 13.34
N ALA A 265 21.85 -9.68 13.84
CA ALA A 265 22.44 -11.02 13.85
C ALA A 265 22.75 -11.54 12.45
N ILE A 266 21.86 -11.27 11.49
CA ILE A 266 22.06 -11.65 10.10
C ILE A 266 23.19 -10.86 9.47
N THR A 267 23.20 -9.55 9.66
CA THR A 267 24.27 -8.70 9.16
C THR A 267 25.64 -9.14 9.72
N ALA A 268 25.67 -9.57 10.98
CA ALA A 268 26.87 -10.09 11.63
C ALA A 268 27.23 -11.54 11.28
N GLY A 269 26.38 -12.26 10.54
CA GLY A 269 26.57 -13.69 10.25
C GLY A 269 26.46 -14.58 11.48
N THR A 270 25.70 -14.17 12.49
CA THR A 270 25.55 -14.90 13.78
C THR A 270 24.69 -16.14 13.59
N SER A 271 25.06 -17.24 14.27
CA SER A 271 24.25 -18.47 14.28
C SER A 271 24.27 -19.09 15.69
N PRO A 272 23.13 -19.58 16.21
CA PRO A 272 21.80 -19.53 15.62
C PRO A 272 21.25 -18.11 15.58
N LEU A 273 20.32 -17.85 14.66
CA LEU A 273 19.62 -16.57 14.61
C LEU A 273 18.58 -16.47 15.73
N PRO A 274 18.39 -15.28 16.34
CA PRO A 274 17.35 -15.09 17.32
C PRO A 274 15.96 -15.22 16.69
N ASP A 275 15.00 -15.78 17.46
CA ASP A 275 13.59 -15.78 17.04
C ASP A 275 13.03 -14.36 17.20
N PRO A 276 12.53 -13.76 16.13
CA PRO A 276 11.96 -12.42 16.18
C PRO A 276 10.53 -12.38 16.74
N ASP A 277 9.89 -13.55 16.89
CA ASP A 277 8.53 -13.59 17.39
C ASP A 277 8.49 -13.25 18.89
N PRO A 278 7.48 -12.51 19.31
CA PRO A 278 7.25 -12.26 20.72
C PRO A 278 6.84 -13.57 21.44
N VAL A 279 6.92 -13.54 22.76
CA VAL A 279 6.37 -14.64 23.56
C VAL A 279 4.86 -14.73 23.29
N LEU A 280 4.44 -15.92 22.85
CA LEU A 280 3.06 -16.23 22.47
C LEU A 280 2.33 -17.00 23.58
N ASP A 281 1.08 -16.65 23.81
CA ASP A 281 0.17 -17.47 24.61
C ASP A 281 -0.38 -18.65 23.79
N ALA A 282 -1.28 -19.45 24.41
CA ALA A 282 -1.84 -20.64 23.77
C ALA A 282 -2.70 -20.30 22.54
N LEU A 283 -3.45 -19.20 22.59
CA LEU A 283 -4.30 -18.75 21.48
C LEU A 283 -3.45 -18.18 20.33
N GLU A 284 -2.48 -17.36 20.64
CA GLU A 284 -1.51 -16.81 19.68
C GLU A 284 -0.69 -17.91 19.02
N THR A 285 -0.26 -18.93 19.79
CA THR A 285 0.45 -20.11 19.27
C THR A 285 -0.42 -20.93 18.30
N ALA A 286 -1.69 -21.11 18.63
CA ALA A 286 -2.64 -21.74 17.72
C ALA A 286 -2.80 -20.89 16.43
N GLY A 287 -2.86 -19.57 16.58
CA GLY A 287 -2.89 -18.62 15.46
C GLY A 287 -1.65 -18.70 14.56
N LYS A 288 -0.46 -18.80 15.14
CA LYS A 288 0.81 -19.00 14.39
C LYS A 288 0.75 -20.31 13.58
N THR A 289 0.17 -21.37 14.14
CA THR A 289 0.00 -22.64 13.42
C THR A 289 -0.91 -22.48 12.20
N VAL A 290 -2.02 -21.75 12.35
CA VAL A 290 -2.93 -21.44 11.24
C VAL A 290 -2.22 -20.56 10.20
N PHE A 291 -1.51 -19.53 10.65
CA PHE A 291 -0.74 -18.64 9.81
C PHE A 291 0.28 -19.38 8.94
N ASN A 292 1.09 -20.23 9.54
CA ASN A 292 2.11 -21.02 8.84
C ASN A 292 1.51 -21.90 7.74
N ARG A 293 0.32 -22.45 7.98
CA ARG A 293 -0.39 -23.29 7.02
C ARG A 293 -1.03 -22.48 5.88
N ALA A 294 -1.71 -21.38 6.21
CA ALA A 294 -2.57 -20.67 5.27
C ALA A 294 -1.89 -19.45 4.60
N CYS A 295 -0.99 -18.78 5.31
CA CYS A 295 -0.41 -17.51 4.89
C CYS A 295 1.11 -17.62 4.65
N GLY A 296 1.77 -18.54 5.37
CA GLY A 296 3.21 -18.64 5.41
C GLY A 296 3.89 -18.95 4.07
N GLN A 297 3.16 -19.48 3.10
CA GLN A 297 3.73 -19.74 1.77
C GLN A 297 4.01 -18.44 0.99
N CYS A 298 3.23 -17.39 1.25
CA CYS A 298 3.48 -16.07 0.66
C CYS A 298 4.20 -15.13 1.64
N HIS A 299 3.90 -15.25 2.95
CA HIS A 299 4.43 -14.38 3.99
C HIS A 299 5.52 -15.02 4.84
N GLY A 300 6.30 -15.91 4.27
CA GLY A 300 7.40 -16.59 4.93
C GLY A 300 6.95 -17.55 6.05
N ASN A 301 7.51 -18.74 6.04
CA ASN A 301 7.21 -19.80 6.99
C ASN A 301 8.51 -20.48 7.40
N GLN A 302 8.89 -20.39 8.66
CA GLN A 302 10.10 -21.05 9.16
C GLN A 302 10.08 -22.58 8.96
N ALA A 303 8.91 -23.21 9.03
CA ALA A 303 8.78 -24.64 8.89
C ALA A 303 8.88 -25.13 7.44
N GLY A 304 8.69 -24.27 6.47
CA GLY A 304 8.74 -24.57 5.02
C GLY A 304 10.01 -24.11 4.32
N HIS A 305 10.93 -23.47 5.04
CA HIS A 305 12.16 -22.98 4.44
C HIS A 305 13.12 -24.14 4.13
N PRO A 306 13.68 -24.18 2.91
CA PRO A 306 14.80 -25.06 2.64
C PRO A 306 15.97 -24.74 3.59
N SER A 307 16.74 -25.76 3.95
CA SER A 307 17.92 -25.56 4.79
C SER A 307 18.86 -24.55 4.11
N GLY A 308 19.08 -23.40 4.76
CA GLY A 308 19.89 -22.30 4.22
C GLY A 308 19.11 -21.02 3.95
N SER A 309 17.77 -21.05 3.96
CA SER A 309 16.98 -19.83 3.95
C SER A 309 16.97 -19.21 5.35
N THR A 310 17.08 -17.91 5.41
CA THR A 310 17.20 -17.18 6.67
C THR A 310 15.84 -16.94 7.27
N PRO A 311 15.68 -16.97 8.62
CA PRO A 311 14.44 -16.60 9.32
C PRO A 311 14.01 -15.16 9.08
N LEU A 312 14.79 -14.40 8.32
CA LEU A 312 14.53 -13.04 7.86
C LEU A 312 13.14 -12.80 7.35
N GLN A 313 12.55 -13.81 6.90
CA GLN A 313 11.47 -13.72 5.97
C GLN A 313 10.18 -14.25 6.56
N GLN A 314 10.11 -14.37 7.86
CA GLN A 314 8.83 -14.35 8.53
C GLN A 314 8.14 -13.01 8.23
N GLY A 315 7.14 -13.08 7.37
CA GLY A 315 6.41 -11.92 6.91
C GLY A 315 6.78 -11.43 5.51
N THR A 316 7.75 -12.06 4.82
CA THR A 316 7.99 -11.88 3.40
C THR A 316 8.34 -13.21 2.76
N PRO A 317 7.89 -13.50 1.54
CA PRO A 317 8.32 -14.69 0.82
C PRO A 317 9.80 -14.54 0.49
N ASP A 318 10.55 -15.55 0.81
CA ASP A 318 11.99 -15.48 0.69
C ASP A 318 12.63 -16.65 0.00
N THR A 319 11.86 -17.48 -0.59
CA THR A 319 12.44 -18.51 -1.44
C THR A 319 12.58 -17.97 -2.84
N PRO A 320 13.75 -17.41 -3.18
CA PRO A 320 14.01 -16.84 -4.49
C PRO A 320 13.86 -17.85 -5.62
N THR A 321 13.86 -19.14 -5.30
CA THR A 321 13.82 -20.23 -6.25
C THR A 321 12.46 -20.93 -6.39
N ALA A 322 11.55 -20.78 -5.43
CA ALA A 322 10.34 -21.58 -5.38
C ALA A 322 9.04 -20.77 -5.47
N ILE A 323 9.01 -19.54 -4.96
CA ILE A 323 7.79 -18.73 -4.88
C ILE A 323 8.13 -17.32 -5.32
N THR A 324 7.28 -16.73 -6.14
CA THR A 324 7.45 -15.34 -6.52
C THR A 324 7.01 -14.43 -5.40
N ARG A 325 7.65 -13.28 -5.26
CA ARG A 325 7.28 -12.25 -4.28
C ARG A 325 6.07 -11.44 -4.71
N TYR A 326 5.64 -11.56 -5.96
CA TYR A 326 4.60 -10.70 -6.52
C TYR A 326 3.31 -11.49 -6.71
N HIS A 327 2.25 -11.06 -6.03
CA HIS A 327 0.97 -11.76 -6.06
C HIS A 327 -0.19 -10.80 -6.35
N ASN A 328 -1.14 -11.32 -7.12
CA ASN A 328 -2.44 -10.69 -7.29
C ASN A 328 -3.42 -11.30 -6.29
N ILE A 329 -3.69 -10.59 -5.21
CA ILE A 329 -4.66 -11.00 -4.19
C ILE A 329 -6.05 -10.40 -4.42
N SER A 330 -6.32 -9.86 -5.60
CA SER A 330 -7.60 -9.24 -5.97
C SER A 330 -8.00 -8.03 -5.10
N SER A 331 -7.01 -7.27 -4.62
CA SER A 331 -7.27 -6.06 -3.81
C SER A 331 -7.66 -4.85 -4.65
N ALA A 332 -7.26 -4.79 -5.93
CA ALA A 332 -7.59 -3.70 -6.82
C ALA A 332 -9.08 -3.71 -7.24
N CYS A 333 -9.59 -2.57 -7.67
CA CYS A 333 -10.97 -2.40 -8.16
C CYS A 333 -11.03 -2.48 -9.71
N PRO A 334 -12.12 -2.98 -10.28
CA PRO A 334 -13.23 -3.68 -9.62
C PRO A 334 -12.78 -5.03 -9.07
N ARG A 335 -13.30 -5.39 -7.91
CA ARG A 335 -12.99 -6.71 -7.35
C ARG A 335 -13.79 -7.79 -8.07
N PRO A 336 -13.20 -8.98 -8.25
CA PRO A 336 -13.91 -10.07 -8.90
C PRO A 336 -15.15 -10.47 -8.10
N VAL A 337 -16.23 -10.75 -8.82
CA VAL A 337 -17.45 -11.34 -8.28
C VAL A 337 -17.67 -12.69 -8.95
N ASP A 338 -18.30 -13.62 -8.25
CA ASP A 338 -18.75 -14.87 -8.86
C ASP A 338 -20.00 -14.58 -9.71
N ASN A 339 -19.93 -14.89 -11.00
CA ASN A 339 -21.03 -14.69 -11.95
C ASN A 339 -22.14 -15.76 -11.82
N VAL A 340 -22.01 -16.68 -10.86
CA VAL A 340 -23.04 -17.68 -10.58
C VAL A 340 -24.13 -17.06 -9.71
N SER A 341 -25.40 -17.40 -9.95
CA SER A 341 -26.53 -16.87 -9.19
C SER A 341 -27.15 -17.96 -8.30
N PRO A 342 -27.19 -17.79 -6.95
CA PRO A 342 -26.57 -16.69 -6.20
C PRO A 342 -25.04 -16.77 -6.23
N PRO A 343 -24.33 -15.65 -6.09
CA PRO A 343 -22.88 -15.66 -6.05
C PRO A 343 -22.37 -16.56 -4.92
N ARG A 344 -21.41 -17.43 -5.22
CA ARG A 344 -20.82 -18.33 -4.21
C ARG A 344 -19.92 -17.57 -3.26
N PHE A 345 -19.35 -16.48 -3.73
CA PHE A 345 -18.59 -15.53 -2.96
C PHE A 345 -18.63 -14.16 -3.64
N SER A 346 -18.63 -13.11 -2.83
CA SER A 346 -18.54 -11.73 -3.28
C SER A 346 -17.59 -10.98 -2.38
N PHE A 347 -16.57 -10.38 -2.98
CA PHE A 347 -15.70 -9.47 -2.27
C PHE A 347 -16.49 -8.22 -1.85
N THR A 348 -16.06 -7.56 -0.77
CA THR A 348 -16.60 -6.25 -0.41
C THR A 348 -16.53 -5.33 -1.63
N PRO A 349 -17.65 -4.74 -2.06
CA PRO A 349 -17.66 -3.85 -3.22
C PRO A 349 -16.70 -2.69 -3.04
N CYS A 350 -16.09 -2.27 -4.15
CA CYS A 350 -15.28 -1.06 -4.15
C CYS A 350 -16.16 0.18 -3.92
N SER A 351 -15.68 1.12 -3.13
CA SER A 351 -16.37 2.40 -2.93
C SER A 351 -16.42 3.23 -4.22
N ALA A 352 -17.31 4.22 -4.26
CA ALA A 352 -17.39 5.13 -5.40
C ALA A 352 -16.06 5.87 -5.63
N SER A 353 -15.34 6.24 -4.56
CA SER A 353 -14.02 6.88 -4.65
C SER A 353 -12.98 5.94 -5.26
N GLN A 354 -12.96 4.68 -4.86
CA GLN A 354 -12.07 3.68 -5.47
C GLN A 354 -12.40 3.41 -6.94
N MET A 355 -13.69 3.41 -7.29
CA MET A 355 -14.12 3.20 -8.68
C MET A 355 -13.76 4.36 -9.61
N LYS A 356 -13.58 5.59 -9.10
CA LYS A 356 -13.07 6.72 -9.89
C LYS A 356 -11.67 6.44 -10.48
N ASN A 357 -10.89 5.60 -9.82
CA ASN A 357 -9.51 5.29 -10.19
C ASN A 357 -9.41 4.19 -11.26
N VAL A 358 -10.54 3.57 -11.62
CA VAL A 358 -10.56 2.46 -12.58
C VAL A 358 -10.28 2.96 -13.99
N ARG A 359 -9.35 2.29 -14.67
CA ARG A 359 -8.96 2.52 -16.06
C ARG A 359 -8.94 1.21 -16.81
N THR A 360 -9.04 1.27 -18.14
CA THR A 360 -8.89 0.09 -19.00
C THR A 360 -7.59 0.18 -19.78
N TYR A 361 -6.79 -0.85 -19.63
CA TYR A 361 -5.50 -1.04 -20.29
C TYR A 361 -5.63 -2.05 -21.40
N GLU A 362 -5.05 -1.76 -22.54
CA GLU A 362 -4.91 -2.68 -23.67
C GLU A 362 -3.44 -3.07 -23.80
N ILE A 363 -3.17 -4.36 -23.80
CA ILE A 363 -1.83 -4.93 -23.82
C ILE A 363 -1.69 -5.74 -25.10
N THR A 364 -0.77 -5.35 -25.96
CA THR A 364 -0.48 -6.07 -27.22
C THR A 364 0.62 -7.11 -27.00
N ASN A 365 0.58 -8.19 -27.81
CA ASN A 365 1.53 -9.31 -27.73
C ASN A 365 1.54 -10.02 -26.38
N SER A 366 0.33 -10.24 -25.83
CA SER A 366 0.16 -10.88 -24.51
C SER A 366 0.52 -12.38 -24.47
N GLY A 367 1.03 -12.95 -25.57
CA GLY A 367 1.52 -14.33 -25.64
C GLY A 367 0.47 -15.39 -25.91
N VAL A 368 -0.83 -15.16 -25.58
CA VAL A 368 -1.93 -16.11 -25.88
C VAL A 368 -3.22 -15.36 -26.16
N ALA A 369 -3.91 -15.72 -27.22
CA ALA A 369 -5.25 -15.24 -27.48
C ALA A 369 -6.25 -15.74 -26.43
N PRO A 370 -7.39 -15.05 -26.22
CA PRO A 370 -8.47 -15.54 -25.37
C PRO A 370 -8.95 -16.95 -25.71
N SER A 371 -8.73 -17.40 -26.95
CA SER A 371 -9.04 -18.75 -27.44
C SER A 371 -8.01 -19.82 -27.04
N GLY A 372 -6.97 -19.48 -26.29
CA GLY A 372 -5.87 -20.40 -25.96
C GLY A 372 -4.84 -20.61 -27.06
N THR A 373 -4.98 -19.94 -28.20
CA THR A 373 -4.02 -20.04 -29.32
C THR A 373 -2.79 -19.17 -29.04
N PRO A 374 -1.56 -19.66 -29.21
CA PRO A 374 -0.37 -18.85 -29.05
C PRO A 374 -0.37 -17.63 -29.97
N CYS A 375 -0.05 -16.47 -29.44
CA CYS A 375 0.13 -15.25 -30.21
C CYS A 375 1.53 -15.22 -30.80
N GLY A 376 1.56 -15.17 -32.08
CA GLY A 376 2.65 -15.29 -32.96
C GLY A 376 4.08 -14.93 -32.60
N GLY A 377 4.97 -15.58 -33.13
CA GLY A 377 6.30 -15.24 -33.60
C GLY A 377 6.42 -15.34 -35.11
N ALA A 378 5.36 -15.66 -35.80
CA ALA A 378 5.34 -15.66 -37.27
C ALA A 378 4.57 -14.44 -37.75
N SER A 379 5.11 -13.77 -38.76
CA SER A 379 4.61 -12.55 -39.39
C SER A 379 3.18 -12.62 -39.95
N SER A 380 2.46 -13.72 -39.74
CA SER A 380 1.11 -13.97 -40.25
C SER A 380 0.05 -14.19 -39.16
N GLN A 381 0.40 -14.14 -37.87
CA GLN A 381 -0.60 -14.29 -36.80
C GLN A 381 -1.02 -12.93 -36.22
N PRO A 382 -2.33 -12.72 -35.96
CA PRO A 382 -2.78 -11.47 -35.38
C PRO A 382 -2.15 -11.22 -34.03
N ALA A 383 -1.79 -9.96 -33.78
CA ALA A 383 -1.33 -9.53 -32.47
C ALA A 383 -2.41 -9.86 -31.44
N CYS A 384 -2.04 -10.57 -30.38
CA CYS A 384 -2.95 -10.82 -29.30
C CYS A 384 -3.08 -9.59 -28.44
N VAL A 385 -4.31 -9.24 -28.15
CA VAL A 385 -4.66 -8.10 -27.33
C VAL A 385 -5.42 -8.59 -26.11
N THR A 386 -4.92 -8.23 -24.93
CA THR A 386 -5.62 -8.42 -23.67
C THR A 386 -6.08 -7.07 -23.14
N ARG A 387 -7.33 -6.98 -22.71
CA ARG A 387 -7.86 -5.79 -22.04
C ARG A 387 -8.09 -6.06 -20.58
N VAL A 388 -7.60 -5.15 -19.73
CA VAL A 388 -7.71 -5.23 -18.28
C VAL A 388 -8.31 -3.94 -17.76
N THR A 389 -9.42 -4.05 -17.04
CA THR A 389 -10.08 -2.90 -16.38
C THR A 389 -9.77 -2.99 -14.88
N THR A 390 -9.02 -2.02 -14.37
CA THR A 390 -8.55 -2.03 -12.98
C THR A 390 -8.20 -0.64 -12.48
N SER A 391 -8.25 -0.44 -11.17
CA SER A 391 -7.75 0.77 -10.51
C SER A 391 -6.22 0.80 -10.41
N ASP A 392 -5.57 -0.36 -10.41
CA ASP A 392 -4.11 -0.47 -10.42
C ASP A 392 -3.70 -1.78 -11.12
N PRO A 393 -3.03 -1.70 -12.25
CA PRO A 393 -2.55 -2.89 -12.95
C PRO A 393 -1.29 -3.50 -12.33
N GLY A 394 -0.77 -2.92 -11.24
CA GLY A 394 0.35 -3.46 -10.48
C GLY A 394 1.66 -3.50 -11.28
N ARG A 395 2.42 -4.56 -11.09
CA ARG A 395 3.71 -4.78 -11.73
C ARG A 395 3.63 -4.82 -13.27
N MET A 396 2.46 -5.06 -13.85
CA MET A 396 2.27 -5.00 -15.29
C MET A 396 2.67 -3.63 -15.89
N LEU A 397 2.55 -2.54 -15.14
CA LEU A 397 3.04 -1.23 -15.58
C LEU A 397 4.57 -1.13 -15.69
N LEU A 398 5.30 -2.06 -15.12
CA LEU A 398 6.77 -2.10 -15.22
C LEU A 398 7.22 -3.02 -16.34
N THR A 399 6.55 -4.15 -16.50
CA THR A 399 7.00 -5.25 -17.35
C THR A 399 6.30 -5.30 -18.69
N GLY A 400 5.11 -4.71 -18.80
CA GLY A 400 4.25 -4.86 -19.97
C GLY A 400 3.76 -6.31 -20.17
N TYR A 401 3.88 -7.15 -19.14
CA TYR A 401 3.74 -8.59 -19.31
C TYR A 401 2.49 -9.14 -18.60
N PRO A 402 1.44 -9.45 -19.34
CA PRO A 402 0.44 -10.41 -18.89
C PRO A 402 0.97 -11.82 -19.18
N LEU A 403 0.88 -12.76 -18.23
CA LEU A 403 1.20 -14.15 -18.52
C LEU A 403 0.24 -14.74 -19.54
N ALA A 404 0.83 -15.54 -20.44
CA ALA A 404 0.10 -16.46 -21.26
C ALA A 404 -0.79 -17.38 -20.39
N GLY A 405 -2.10 -17.29 -20.56
CA GLY A 405 -3.05 -18.13 -19.82
C GLY A 405 -3.21 -17.84 -18.33
N GLY A 406 -2.51 -16.84 -17.80
CA GLY A 406 -2.55 -16.47 -16.40
C GLY A 406 -2.57 -14.96 -16.22
N GLN A 407 -2.77 -14.51 -14.99
CA GLN A 407 -2.87 -13.09 -14.70
C GLN A 407 -1.52 -12.39 -14.58
N GLY A 408 -0.44 -13.13 -14.60
CA GLY A 408 0.90 -12.62 -14.69
C GLY A 408 1.20 -11.51 -13.70
N ASP A 409 1.74 -10.43 -14.24
CA ASP A 409 2.03 -9.23 -13.48
C ASP A 409 0.82 -8.30 -13.28
N ILE A 410 -0.35 -8.66 -13.85
CA ILE A 410 -1.58 -7.88 -13.72
C ILE A 410 -2.02 -7.85 -12.26
N GLN A 411 -2.16 -6.65 -11.70
CA GLN A 411 -2.53 -6.40 -10.31
C GLN A 411 -1.59 -7.06 -9.29
N ALA A 412 -0.45 -7.55 -9.73
CA ALA A 412 0.52 -8.15 -8.83
C ALA A 412 1.31 -7.07 -8.09
N MET A 413 1.44 -7.27 -6.78
CA MET A 413 2.19 -6.41 -5.88
C MET A 413 3.21 -7.24 -5.11
N ASP A 414 4.25 -6.60 -4.62
CA ASP A 414 5.19 -7.25 -3.72
C ASP A 414 4.49 -7.67 -2.43
N THR A 415 4.87 -8.81 -1.90
CA THR A 415 4.30 -9.33 -0.65
C THR A 415 4.92 -8.57 0.52
N PRO A 416 4.14 -7.84 1.31
CA PRO A 416 4.67 -7.04 2.38
C PRO A 416 5.05 -7.87 3.60
N SER A 417 5.93 -7.33 4.45
CA SER A 417 6.07 -7.80 5.83
C SER A 417 4.76 -7.62 6.58
N LEU A 418 4.47 -8.56 7.47
CA LEU A 418 3.33 -8.47 8.39
C LEU A 418 3.73 -8.08 9.80
N ARG A 419 5.02 -7.81 10.04
CA ARG A 419 5.47 -7.33 11.34
C ARG A 419 4.99 -5.91 11.58
N GLY A 420 4.45 -5.68 12.77
CA GLY A 420 3.79 -4.42 13.11
C GLY A 420 2.44 -4.20 12.46
N ILE A 421 1.86 -5.22 11.78
CA ILE A 421 0.61 -5.07 11.02
C ILE A 421 -0.56 -4.54 11.85
N SER A 422 -0.60 -4.85 13.15
CA SER A 422 -1.65 -4.33 14.03
C SER A 422 -1.68 -2.81 14.17
N ARG A 423 -0.60 -2.13 13.76
CA ARG A 423 -0.42 -0.69 13.88
C ARG A 423 -0.36 0.04 12.54
N THR A 424 -0.52 -0.69 11.44
CA THR A 424 -0.35 -0.17 10.08
C THR A 424 -1.63 -0.27 9.23
N ALA A 425 -2.79 -0.15 9.88
CA ALA A 425 -4.07 0.04 9.18
C ALA A 425 -4.14 1.44 8.53
N PRO A 426 -4.88 1.59 7.42
CA PRO A 426 -5.64 0.59 6.66
C PRO A 426 -4.75 -0.27 5.77
N TYR A 427 -5.30 -1.39 5.28
CA TYR A 427 -4.55 -2.44 4.59
C TYR A 427 -4.76 -2.45 3.08
N PHE A 428 -3.86 -3.20 2.41
CA PHE A 428 -3.71 -3.33 0.97
C PHE A 428 -3.15 -2.07 0.28
N VAL A 429 -2.74 -2.24 -0.97
CA VAL A 429 -2.13 -1.18 -1.78
C VAL A 429 -3.03 0.05 -1.95
N ASN A 430 -4.33 -0.13 -1.82
CA ASN A 430 -5.35 0.89 -2.01
C ASN A 430 -6.12 1.23 -0.71
N ASN A 431 -5.61 0.85 0.45
CA ASN A 431 -6.24 1.09 1.75
C ASN A 431 -7.73 0.68 1.82
N SER A 432 -8.09 -0.36 1.07
CA SER A 432 -9.50 -0.74 0.90
C SER A 432 -10.10 -1.49 2.07
N VAL A 433 -9.31 -1.77 3.11
CA VAL A 433 -9.72 -2.55 4.28
C VAL A 433 -9.19 -1.87 5.54
N ALA A 434 -10.08 -1.59 6.47
CA ALA A 434 -9.76 -0.80 7.65
C ALA A 434 -9.29 -1.64 8.85
N THR A 435 -9.66 -2.94 8.92
CA THR A 435 -9.40 -3.80 10.07
C THR A 435 -8.77 -5.13 9.66
N LEU A 436 -8.11 -5.80 10.61
CA LEU A 436 -7.58 -7.15 10.38
C LEU A 436 -8.70 -8.17 10.13
N GLU A 437 -9.85 -7.98 10.74
CA GLU A 437 -11.04 -8.80 10.54
C GLU A 437 -11.51 -8.75 9.09
N GLU A 438 -11.65 -7.55 8.54
CA GLU A 438 -12.03 -7.33 7.14
C GLU A 438 -10.96 -7.88 6.19
N MET A 439 -9.68 -7.73 6.54
CA MET A 439 -8.57 -8.30 5.78
C MET A 439 -8.68 -9.83 5.72
N LEU A 440 -8.95 -10.49 6.84
CA LEU A 440 -9.14 -11.95 6.85
C LEU A 440 -10.38 -12.37 6.06
N GLU A 441 -11.47 -11.58 6.09
CA GLU A 441 -12.64 -11.86 5.26
C GLU A 441 -12.30 -11.77 3.77
N HIS A 442 -11.52 -10.76 3.35
CA HIS A 442 -11.00 -10.68 1.99
C HIS A 442 -10.21 -11.94 1.61
N TYR A 443 -9.29 -12.40 2.46
CA TYR A 443 -8.50 -13.61 2.20
C TYR A 443 -9.35 -14.88 2.16
N LYS A 444 -10.41 -14.99 2.95
CA LYS A 444 -11.37 -16.09 2.84
C LYS A 444 -12.01 -16.15 1.46
N GLN A 445 -12.46 -15.00 0.93
CA GLN A 445 -13.04 -14.90 -0.41
C GLN A 445 -11.99 -15.23 -1.48
N PHE A 446 -10.79 -14.71 -1.33
CA PHE A 446 -9.67 -14.99 -2.23
C PHE A 446 -9.36 -16.50 -2.29
N PHE A 447 -9.20 -17.16 -1.15
CA PHE A 447 -8.92 -18.60 -1.11
C PHE A 447 -10.05 -19.45 -1.69
N LYS A 448 -11.31 -19.11 -1.40
CA LYS A 448 -12.45 -19.77 -2.03
C LYS A 448 -12.41 -19.68 -3.55
N ARG A 449 -12.08 -18.49 -4.08
CA ARG A 449 -11.94 -18.26 -5.51
C ARG A 449 -10.83 -19.11 -6.11
N VAL A 450 -9.65 -19.09 -5.50
CA VAL A 450 -8.48 -19.87 -5.95
C VAL A 450 -8.80 -21.35 -6.00
N GLN A 451 -9.39 -21.91 -4.95
CA GLN A 451 -9.75 -23.33 -4.87
C GLN A 451 -10.81 -23.74 -5.89
N THR A 452 -11.84 -22.89 -6.07
CA THR A 452 -12.96 -23.22 -6.96
C THR A 452 -12.57 -23.18 -8.42
N GLN A 453 -11.67 -22.25 -8.80
CA GLN A 453 -11.30 -22.06 -10.20
C GLN A 453 -10.20 -23.00 -10.68
N ASN A 454 -9.62 -23.80 -9.80
CA ASN A 454 -8.45 -24.64 -10.08
C ASN A 454 -7.31 -23.86 -10.79
N THR A 455 -7.27 -22.55 -10.56
CA THR A 455 -6.41 -21.56 -11.22
C THR A 455 -5.40 -20.98 -10.24
N ALA A 456 -5.07 -21.72 -9.18
CA ALA A 456 -4.07 -21.30 -8.19
C ALA A 456 -2.80 -20.79 -8.88
N ALA A 457 -2.39 -21.47 -9.94
CA ALA A 457 -1.26 -21.07 -10.78
C ALA A 457 -1.43 -19.65 -11.36
N ALA A 458 -2.61 -19.35 -11.87
CA ALA A 458 -2.86 -18.09 -12.57
C ALA A 458 -3.08 -16.90 -11.63
N LEU A 459 -3.52 -17.15 -10.40
CA LEU A 459 -3.84 -16.10 -9.44
C LEU A 459 -2.71 -15.81 -8.46
N LEU A 460 -1.89 -16.81 -8.15
CA LEU A 460 -0.91 -16.73 -7.07
C LEU A 460 0.52 -16.47 -7.54
N THR A 461 0.85 -16.75 -8.80
CA THR A 461 2.23 -16.56 -9.27
C THR A 461 2.30 -15.74 -10.54
N THR A 462 3.30 -14.90 -10.60
CA THR A 462 3.63 -14.05 -11.74
C THR A 462 4.79 -14.59 -12.56
N GLN A 463 5.42 -15.70 -12.17
CA GLN A 463 6.59 -16.23 -12.89
C GLN A 463 6.30 -17.53 -13.64
N PRO A 464 6.68 -17.64 -14.94
CA PRO A 464 6.61 -18.88 -15.68
C PRO A 464 7.54 -19.94 -15.08
N GLY A 465 7.07 -21.17 -15.00
CA GLY A 465 7.87 -22.31 -14.55
C GLY A 465 8.01 -22.44 -13.03
N VAL A 466 7.41 -21.52 -12.26
CA VAL A 466 7.33 -21.65 -10.81
C VAL A 466 6.02 -22.31 -10.42
N THR A 467 6.11 -23.36 -9.62
CA THR A 467 4.92 -23.99 -9.05
C THR A 467 4.28 -23.01 -8.05
N PRO A 468 3.00 -22.65 -8.23
CA PRO A 468 2.33 -21.77 -7.29
C PRO A 468 2.25 -22.43 -5.91
N PRO A 469 2.18 -21.62 -4.85
CA PRO A 469 1.93 -22.14 -3.51
C PRO A 469 0.61 -22.91 -3.50
N VAL A 470 0.65 -24.13 -3.00
CA VAL A 470 -0.56 -24.96 -2.83
C VAL A 470 -1.18 -24.57 -1.50
N ILE A 471 -2.25 -23.79 -1.55
CA ILE A 471 -3.04 -23.49 -0.34
C ILE A 471 -4.02 -24.63 -0.14
N ASP A 472 -3.51 -25.76 0.35
CA ASP A 472 -4.30 -26.96 0.55
C ASP A 472 -5.39 -26.78 1.63
N ARG A 473 -5.12 -25.93 2.59
CA ARG A 473 -5.98 -25.74 3.77
C ARG A 473 -6.04 -24.27 4.17
N PRO A 474 -6.95 -23.50 3.57
CA PRO A 474 -7.23 -22.15 4.06
C PRO A 474 -7.74 -22.24 5.53
N PHE A 475 -7.73 -21.12 6.21
CA PHE A 475 -8.29 -21.07 7.56
C PHE A 475 -9.83 -21.10 7.55
N THR A 476 -10.41 -21.63 8.61
CA THR A 476 -11.85 -21.71 8.85
C THR A 476 -12.33 -20.56 9.74
N ASP A 477 -13.65 -20.35 9.81
CA ASP A 477 -14.23 -19.34 10.71
C ASP A 477 -13.89 -19.59 12.18
N ALA A 478 -13.79 -20.86 12.60
CA ALA A 478 -13.40 -21.23 13.95
C ALA A 478 -11.93 -20.88 14.28
N GLU A 479 -11.08 -20.76 13.28
CA GLU A 479 -9.67 -20.44 13.45
C GLU A 479 -9.38 -18.92 13.39
N VAL A 480 -10.34 -18.10 12.95
CA VAL A 480 -10.18 -16.64 12.83
C VAL A 480 -9.76 -15.99 14.15
N PRO A 481 -10.36 -16.29 15.31
CA PRO A 481 -9.95 -15.67 16.57
C PRO A 481 -8.47 -15.92 16.93
N ALA A 482 -7.98 -17.13 16.71
CA ALA A 482 -6.59 -17.49 16.96
C ALA A 482 -5.65 -16.78 15.96
N LEU A 483 -5.99 -16.79 14.69
CA LEU A 483 -5.21 -16.11 13.65
C LEU A 483 -5.13 -14.61 13.90
N LEU A 484 -6.23 -13.95 14.29
CA LEU A 484 -6.25 -12.54 14.67
C LEU A 484 -5.37 -12.27 15.89
N ALA A 485 -5.41 -13.14 16.92
CA ALA A 485 -4.57 -13.00 18.10
C ALA A 485 -3.07 -12.97 17.71
N TYR A 486 -2.67 -13.90 16.84
CA TYR A 486 -1.29 -13.95 16.36
C TYR A 486 -0.92 -12.71 15.50
N LEU A 487 -1.75 -12.32 14.54
CA LEU A 487 -1.49 -11.15 13.68
C LEU A 487 -1.40 -9.86 14.50
N ARG A 488 -2.19 -9.71 15.56
CA ARG A 488 -2.12 -8.56 16.45
C ARG A 488 -0.86 -8.52 17.29
N LYS A 489 -0.21 -9.66 17.44
CA LYS A 489 1.03 -9.80 18.21
C LYS A 489 2.28 -9.51 17.39
N LEU A 490 2.21 -9.68 16.07
CA LEU A 490 3.29 -9.34 15.14
C LEU A 490 3.58 -7.84 15.12
#